data_f300e3921b336a8e2abded81864a631e
#
_entry.id   f300e3921b336a8e2abded81864a631e
#
_cell.length_a   1.000
_cell.length_b   1.000
_cell.length_c   1.000
_cell.angle_alpha   90.00
_cell.angle_beta   90.00
_cell.angle_gamma   90.00
#
_symmetry.space_group_name_H-M   'P 1'
#
loop_
_entity.id
_entity.type
_entity.pdbx_description
1 polymer ?
#
loop_
_entity_poly.entity_id
_entity_poly.type
_entity_poly.pdbx_seq_one_letter_code
_entity_poly.pdbx_strand_id
1 'polypeptide(L)'
;MAAYRVLTAGRDHRMKGQAWVELVGALIVARVRGEPTEELLRETQDQVLFLVQDAGRGKVLYDTLEMEAPPVDVPWAQRALDEKLGPTKLRRAIVVPNSRLAYLARLTFGEGDYRVFYNDIVLAIKWLSEDGASA
;
A
#
# COMPACT_ATOMS: atom_id res chain seq x y z
N MET A 1 0.56 18.94 8.57
CA MET A 1 -0.85 18.56 8.41
C MET A 1 -0.96 17.33 7.54
N ALA A 2 -1.71 16.36 7.99
CA ALA A 2 -1.91 15.14 7.21
C ALA A 2 -2.90 15.42 6.08
N ALA A 3 -2.59 14.90 4.89
CA ALA A 3 -3.51 14.92 3.76
C ALA A 3 -3.99 13.49 3.56
N TYR A 4 -5.28 13.33 3.43
CA TYR A 4 -5.82 12.02 3.17
C TYR A 4 -7.03 12.10 2.26
N ARG A 5 -7.38 10.97 1.67
CA ARG A 5 -8.52 10.87 0.79
C ARG A 5 -9.10 9.47 0.92
N VAL A 6 -10.42 9.40 0.99
CA VAL A 6 -11.13 8.13 0.97
C VAL A 6 -11.49 7.78 -0.46
N LEU A 7 -11.09 6.60 -0.89
CA LEU A 7 -11.37 6.13 -2.24
C LEU A 7 -12.37 4.97 -2.13
N THR A 8 -13.35 4.95 -3.00
CA THR A 8 -14.38 3.92 -2.99
C THR A 8 -14.54 3.32 -4.37
N ALA A 9 -14.50 1.99 -4.46
CA ALA A 9 -14.65 1.28 -5.71
C ALA A 9 -16.11 0.88 -5.92
N GLY A 10 -16.61 1.16 -7.12
CA GLY A 10 -17.90 0.69 -7.55
C GLY A 10 -19.09 1.41 -6.93
N ARG A 11 -20.28 1.01 -7.35
CA ARG A 11 -21.53 1.63 -6.91
C ARG A 11 -22.59 0.62 -6.47
N ASP A 12 -22.32 -0.66 -6.59
CA ASP A 12 -23.34 -1.64 -6.24
C ASP A 12 -23.44 -1.75 -4.71
N HIS A 13 -24.36 -2.55 -4.25
CA HIS A 13 -24.67 -2.65 -2.84
C HIS A 13 -23.87 -3.73 -2.12
N ARG A 14 -22.97 -4.40 -2.82
CA ARG A 14 -22.15 -5.43 -2.20
C ARG A 14 -21.03 -4.79 -1.41
N MET A 15 -20.36 -5.62 -0.62
CA MET A 15 -19.14 -5.19 0.07
C MET A 15 -18.14 -4.69 -0.98
N LYS A 16 -17.85 -3.42 -0.90
CA LYS A 16 -16.96 -2.78 -1.87
C LYS A 16 -15.63 -2.47 -1.25
N GLY A 17 -14.63 -2.38 -2.09
CA GLY A 17 -13.34 -1.91 -1.67
C GLY A 17 -13.37 -0.44 -1.34
N GLN A 18 -12.64 -0.09 -0.31
CA GLN A 18 -12.41 1.29 0.08
C GLN A 18 -10.94 1.45 0.43
N ALA A 19 -10.43 2.64 0.21
CA ALA A 19 -9.04 2.91 0.55
C ALA A 19 -8.90 4.29 1.16
N TRP A 20 -7.92 4.42 2.05
CA TRP A 20 -7.55 5.70 2.67
C TRP A 20 -6.06 5.84 2.52
N VAL A 21 -5.60 7.01 2.12
CA VAL A 21 -4.17 7.30 2.05
C VAL A 21 -3.93 8.61 2.78
N GLU A 22 -3.04 8.58 3.76
CA GLU A 22 -2.76 9.77 4.55
C GLU A 22 -1.31 9.79 5.00
N LEU A 23 -0.83 10.99 5.31
CA LEU A 23 0.49 11.18 5.87
C LEU A 23 0.34 11.22 7.38
N VAL A 24 1.00 10.31 8.08
CA VAL A 24 0.97 10.22 9.54
C VAL A 24 2.41 10.32 10.04
N GLY A 25 2.77 11.49 10.56
CA GLY A 25 4.15 11.72 10.94
C GLY A 25 5.07 11.58 9.74
N ALA A 26 6.02 10.66 9.84
CA ALA A 26 6.97 10.39 8.77
C ALA A 26 6.51 9.29 7.82
N LEU A 27 5.34 8.71 8.06
CA LEU A 27 4.85 7.58 7.28
C LEU A 27 3.70 7.97 6.38
N ILE A 28 3.67 7.38 5.21
CA ILE A 28 2.48 7.40 4.36
C ILE A 28 1.75 6.11 4.65
N VAL A 29 0.49 6.21 5.06
CA VAL A 29 -0.32 5.04 5.40
C VAL A 29 -1.41 4.87 4.35
N ALA A 30 -1.43 3.72 3.72
CA ALA A 30 -2.45 3.35 2.75
C ALA A 30 -3.21 2.15 3.31
N ARG A 31 -4.48 2.35 3.62
CA ARG A 31 -5.33 1.27 4.13
C ARG A 31 -6.33 0.89 3.07
N VAL A 32 -6.45 -0.41 2.83
CA VAL A 32 -7.41 -0.95 1.87
C VAL A 32 -8.27 -1.98 2.57
N ARG A 33 -9.58 -1.93 2.38
CA ARG A 33 -10.50 -2.91 2.93
C ARG A 33 -11.53 -3.32 1.89
N GLY A 34 -12.15 -4.47 2.10
CA GLY A 34 -13.12 -5.00 1.18
C GLY A 34 -12.46 -5.55 -0.08
N GLU A 35 -13.26 -5.79 -1.09
CA GLU A 35 -12.76 -6.33 -2.37
C GLU A 35 -12.33 -5.19 -3.27
N PRO A 36 -11.03 -5.04 -3.53
CA PRO A 36 -10.56 -3.93 -4.35
C PRO A 36 -10.76 -4.21 -5.83
N THR A 37 -10.90 -3.14 -6.59
CA THR A 37 -10.86 -3.21 -8.05
C THR A 37 -9.48 -2.74 -8.50
N GLU A 38 -9.15 -3.02 -9.75
CA GLU A 38 -7.92 -2.50 -10.33
C GLU A 38 -7.89 -0.98 -10.27
N GLU A 39 -9.01 -0.35 -10.56
CA GLU A 39 -9.11 1.11 -10.53
C GLU A 39 -8.85 1.66 -9.13
N LEU A 40 -9.45 1.03 -8.09
CA LEU A 40 -9.23 1.47 -6.73
C LEU A 40 -7.76 1.38 -6.34
N LEU A 41 -7.10 0.28 -6.69
CA LEU A 41 -5.69 0.11 -6.36
C LEU A 41 -4.81 1.09 -7.13
N ARG A 42 -5.18 1.39 -8.37
CA ARG A 42 -4.46 2.39 -9.16
C ARG A 42 -4.58 3.77 -8.52
N GLU A 43 -5.79 4.15 -8.13
CA GLU A 43 -6.00 5.44 -7.47
C GLU A 43 -5.27 5.51 -6.14
N THR A 44 -5.25 4.40 -5.42
CA THR A 44 -4.52 4.32 -4.16
C THR A 44 -3.04 4.58 -4.37
N GLN A 45 -2.45 3.94 -5.38
CA GLN A 45 -1.05 4.14 -5.69
C GLN A 45 -0.76 5.55 -6.20
N ASP A 46 -1.70 6.14 -6.95
CA ASP A 46 -1.54 7.53 -7.38
C ASP A 46 -1.48 8.47 -6.19
N GLN A 47 -2.31 8.23 -5.17
CA GLN A 47 -2.28 9.04 -3.95
C GLN A 47 -1.00 8.83 -3.17
N VAL A 48 -0.52 7.59 -3.09
CA VAL A 48 0.76 7.30 -2.44
C VAL A 48 1.87 8.04 -3.17
N LEU A 49 1.90 7.96 -4.48
CA LEU A 49 2.92 8.64 -5.29
C LEU A 49 2.87 10.14 -5.06
N PHE A 50 1.67 10.71 -5.05
CA PHE A 50 1.53 12.14 -4.80
C PHE A 50 2.14 12.54 -3.47
N LEU A 51 1.84 11.77 -2.41
CA LEU A 51 2.37 12.10 -1.08
C LEU A 51 3.87 11.87 -0.98
N VAL A 52 4.39 10.85 -1.66
CA VAL A 52 5.83 10.62 -1.71
C VAL A 52 6.53 11.84 -2.31
N GLN A 53 6.01 12.35 -3.41
CA GLN A 53 6.62 13.48 -4.10
C GLN A 53 6.42 14.79 -3.35
N ASP A 54 5.22 15.00 -2.83
CA ASP A 54 4.87 16.24 -2.15
C ASP A 54 5.57 16.37 -0.81
N ALA A 55 5.58 15.31 -0.02
CA ALA A 55 6.14 15.34 1.32
C ALA A 55 7.62 14.94 1.38
N GLY A 56 8.16 14.43 0.30
CA GLY A 56 9.54 13.94 0.28
C GLY A 56 9.74 12.72 1.16
N ARG A 57 8.69 11.93 1.38
CA ARG A 57 8.75 10.74 2.21
C ARG A 57 8.79 9.48 1.36
N GLY A 58 9.61 8.52 1.79
CA GLY A 58 9.74 7.25 1.09
C GLY A 58 9.34 6.03 1.89
N LYS A 59 8.68 6.21 3.03
CA LYS A 59 8.26 5.10 3.88
C LYS A 59 6.74 4.95 3.81
N VAL A 60 6.28 3.80 3.37
CA VAL A 60 4.86 3.55 3.13
C VAL A 60 4.42 2.30 3.89
N LEU A 61 3.34 2.44 4.63
CA LEU A 61 2.69 1.33 5.31
C LEU A 61 1.40 1.00 4.56
N TYR A 62 1.33 -0.21 4.03
CA TYR A 62 0.10 -0.72 3.42
C TYR A 62 -0.61 -1.61 4.43
N ASP A 63 -1.75 -1.15 4.91
CA ASP A 63 -2.57 -1.90 5.84
C ASP A 63 -3.69 -2.59 5.05
N THR A 64 -3.54 -3.88 4.83
CA THR A 64 -4.51 -4.68 4.10
C THR A 64 -5.20 -5.71 4.97
N LEU A 65 -5.26 -5.46 6.27
CA LEU A 65 -5.85 -6.42 7.21
C LEU A 65 -7.31 -6.71 6.93
N GLU A 66 -8.03 -5.75 6.37
CA GLU A 66 -9.44 -5.92 6.05
C GLU A 66 -9.69 -6.07 4.55
N MET A 67 -8.64 -6.27 3.79
CA MET A 67 -8.77 -6.44 2.35
C MET A 67 -9.06 -7.88 1.99
N GLU A 68 -9.92 -8.05 0.99
CA GLU A 68 -10.17 -9.36 0.41
C GLU A 68 -9.26 -9.54 -0.80
N ALA A 69 -8.99 -10.78 -1.16
CA ALA A 69 -8.07 -11.06 -2.26
C ALA A 69 -8.59 -10.48 -3.57
N PRO A 70 -7.78 -9.69 -4.27
CA PRO A 70 -8.21 -9.10 -5.54
C PRO A 70 -8.17 -10.13 -6.68
N PRO A 71 -8.78 -9.80 -7.81
CA PRO A 71 -8.62 -10.59 -9.02
C PRO A 71 -7.16 -10.72 -9.46
N VAL A 72 -6.87 -11.75 -10.22
CA VAL A 72 -5.50 -12.12 -10.58
C VAL A 72 -4.74 -11.01 -11.32
N ASP A 73 -5.41 -10.27 -12.17
CA ASP A 73 -4.77 -9.24 -12.98
C ASP A 73 -4.51 -7.92 -12.24
N VAL A 74 -5.07 -7.75 -11.05
CA VAL A 74 -4.89 -6.52 -10.28
C VAL A 74 -3.43 -6.23 -9.93
N PRO A 75 -2.60 -7.23 -9.56
CA PRO A 75 -1.20 -6.96 -9.27
C PRO A 75 -0.43 -6.31 -10.43
N TRP A 76 -0.86 -6.51 -11.66
CA TRP A 76 -0.20 -5.88 -12.81
C TRP A 76 -0.31 -4.38 -12.79
N ALA A 77 -1.47 -3.85 -12.39
CA ALA A 77 -1.65 -2.41 -12.31
C ALA A 77 -0.67 -1.80 -11.29
N GLN A 78 -0.48 -2.47 -10.15
CA GLN A 78 0.44 -2.00 -9.15
C GLN A 78 1.89 -2.02 -9.63
N ARG A 79 2.26 -3.06 -10.35
CA ARG A 79 3.61 -3.13 -10.90
C ARG A 79 3.88 -2.00 -11.89
N ALA A 80 2.91 -1.72 -12.74
CA ALA A 80 3.06 -0.64 -13.71
C ALA A 80 3.23 0.71 -13.02
N LEU A 81 2.51 0.93 -11.92
CA LEU A 81 2.66 2.16 -11.17
C LEU A 81 3.99 2.24 -10.44
N ASP A 82 4.49 1.11 -9.94
CA ASP A 82 5.80 1.08 -9.31
C ASP A 82 6.89 1.46 -10.31
N GLU A 83 6.76 1.03 -11.56
CA GLU A 83 7.71 1.41 -12.59
C GLU A 83 7.74 2.90 -12.86
N LYS A 84 6.58 3.58 -12.71
CA LYS A 84 6.53 5.02 -12.89
C LYS A 84 7.31 5.78 -11.83
N LEU A 85 7.52 5.19 -10.66
CA LEU A 85 8.33 5.81 -9.62
C LEU A 85 9.79 5.91 -10.02
N GLY A 86 10.24 5.03 -10.91
CA GLY A 86 11.61 5.05 -11.40
C GLY A 86 12.61 4.91 -10.27
N PRO A 87 13.60 5.80 -10.20
CA PRO A 87 14.64 5.69 -9.17
C PRO A 87 14.20 6.09 -7.78
N THR A 88 12.96 6.52 -7.57
CA THR A 88 12.48 6.89 -6.25
C THR A 88 12.50 5.66 -5.35
N LYS A 89 13.23 5.77 -4.27
CA LYS A 89 13.34 4.65 -3.34
C LYS A 89 12.22 4.69 -2.33
N LEU A 90 11.46 3.62 -2.30
CA LEU A 90 10.40 3.43 -1.33
C LEU A 90 10.74 2.27 -0.42
N ARG A 91 10.54 2.46 0.87
CA ARG A 91 10.58 1.38 1.82
C ARG A 91 9.16 1.09 2.22
N ARG A 92 8.70 -0.11 1.95
CA ARG A 92 7.29 -0.47 2.10
C ARG A 92 7.11 -1.61 3.08
N ALA A 93 6.15 -1.45 3.99
CA ALA A 93 5.70 -2.53 4.84
C ALA A 93 4.27 -2.86 4.44
N ILE A 94 3.99 -4.12 4.19
CA ILE A 94 2.66 -4.57 3.81
C ILE A 94 2.15 -5.49 4.91
N VAL A 95 1.08 -5.08 5.59
CA VAL A 95 0.47 -5.87 6.65
C VAL A 95 -0.71 -6.63 6.06
N VAL A 96 -0.66 -7.95 6.15
CA VAL A 96 -1.64 -8.82 5.52
C VAL A 96 -2.31 -9.72 6.55
N PRO A 97 -3.55 -10.14 6.29
CA PRO A 97 -4.27 -11.02 7.22
C PRO A 97 -4.00 -12.50 7.00
N ASN A 98 -3.44 -12.88 5.85
CA ASN A 98 -3.26 -14.29 5.53
C ASN A 98 -2.19 -14.48 4.46
N SER A 99 -1.85 -15.73 4.22
CA SER A 99 -0.79 -16.08 3.29
C SER A 99 -1.15 -15.80 1.83
N ARG A 100 -2.42 -15.81 1.50
CA ARG A 100 -2.84 -15.51 0.13
C ARG A 100 -2.51 -14.07 -0.24
N LEU A 101 -2.84 -13.14 0.66
CA LEU A 101 -2.52 -11.74 0.40
C LEU A 101 -1.01 -11.49 0.47
N ALA A 102 -0.31 -12.23 1.32
CA ALA A 102 1.15 -12.16 1.33
C ALA A 102 1.75 -12.56 -0.02
N TYR A 103 1.23 -13.62 -0.60
CA TYR A 103 1.67 -14.08 -1.91
C TYR A 103 1.42 -13.01 -2.98
N LEU A 104 0.22 -12.41 -2.96
CA LEU A 104 -0.12 -11.36 -3.93
C LEU A 104 0.77 -10.14 -3.75
N ALA A 105 1.10 -9.79 -2.51
CA ALA A 105 2.01 -8.68 -2.24
C ALA A 105 3.39 -8.94 -2.86
N ARG A 106 3.88 -10.14 -2.70
CA ARG A 106 5.19 -10.49 -3.27
C ARG A 106 5.17 -10.47 -4.78
N LEU A 107 4.08 -10.91 -5.39
CA LEU A 107 3.92 -10.80 -6.84
C LEU A 107 3.92 -9.35 -7.29
N THR A 108 3.20 -8.51 -6.56
CA THR A 108 3.04 -7.11 -6.93
C THR A 108 4.34 -6.33 -6.82
N PHE A 109 5.03 -6.46 -5.69
CA PHE A 109 6.19 -5.63 -5.41
C PHE A 109 7.51 -6.25 -5.86
N GLY A 110 7.49 -7.54 -6.14
CA GLY A 110 8.64 -8.21 -6.74
C GLY A 110 9.90 -8.10 -5.89
N GLU A 111 10.91 -7.49 -6.45
CA GLU A 111 12.22 -7.37 -5.80
C GLU A 111 12.45 -6.01 -5.16
N GLY A 112 11.41 -5.21 -5.02
CA GLY A 112 11.54 -3.90 -4.41
C GLY A 112 11.90 -3.99 -2.92
N ASP A 113 12.17 -2.83 -2.31
CA ASP A 113 12.42 -2.79 -0.87
C ASP A 113 11.11 -2.83 -0.12
N TYR A 114 10.71 -4.01 0.30
CA TYR A 114 9.47 -4.18 1.05
C TYR A 114 9.58 -5.37 1.99
N ARG A 115 8.67 -5.40 2.95
CA ARG A 115 8.57 -6.53 3.86
C ARG A 115 7.10 -6.79 4.18
N VAL A 116 6.74 -8.06 4.28
CA VAL A 116 5.37 -8.48 4.57
C VAL A 116 5.27 -8.89 6.04
N PHE A 117 4.21 -8.41 6.70
CA PHE A 117 3.95 -8.70 8.09
C PHE A 117 2.55 -9.31 8.22
N TYR A 118 2.44 -10.37 9.00
CA TYR A 118 1.17 -11.06 9.20
C TYR A 118 0.48 -10.52 10.45
N ASN A 119 -0.64 -9.82 10.26
CA ASN A 119 -1.48 -9.34 11.35
C ASN A 119 -0.74 -8.51 12.40
N ASP A 120 0.34 -7.85 12.03
CA ASP A 120 1.18 -7.16 13.02
C ASP A 120 1.57 -5.77 12.52
N ILE A 121 0.65 -4.82 12.72
CA ILE A 121 0.90 -3.43 12.34
C ILE A 121 2.01 -2.81 13.17
N VAL A 122 2.06 -3.16 14.46
CA VAL A 122 3.05 -2.57 15.37
C VAL A 122 4.46 -2.92 14.92
N LEU A 123 4.67 -4.19 14.58
CA LEU A 123 5.98 -4.62 14.09
C LEU A 123 6.32 -3.96 12.76
N ALA A 124 5.32 -3.80 11.89
CA ALA A 124 5.53 -3.15 10.60
C ALA A 124 5.96 -1.70 10.78
N ILE A 125 5.29 -0.98 11.65
CA ILE A 125 5.64 0.41 11.94
C ILE A 125 7.03 0.50 12.52
N LYS A 126 7.35 -0.40 13.44
CA LYS A 126 8.68 -0.45 14.03
C LYS A 126 9.75 -0.65 12.96
N TRP A 127 9.52 -1.60 12.07
CA TRP A 127 10.47 -1.87 10.99
C TRP A 127 10.66 -0.66 10.08
N LEU A 128 9.56 0.02 9.73
CA LEU A 128 9.65 1.22 8.92
C LEU A 128 10.38 2.35 9.63
N SER A 129 10.21 2.42 10.94
CA SER A 129 10.83 3.48 11.74
C SER A 129 12.31 3.22 11.99
N GLU A 130 12.76 1.98 11.85
CA GLU A 130 14.17 1.69 11.89
C GLU A 130 14.83 2.38 10.73
N ASP A 131 15.84 3.15 11.03
CA ASP A 131 16.45 3.95 10.01
C ASP A 131 17.26 3.08 9.05
N GLY A 132 16.86 3.06 7.81
CA GLY A 132 17.61 2.35 6.81
C GLY A 132 19.02 2.88 6.65
N ALA A 133 19.24 4.10 7.05
CA ALA A 133 20.58 4.67 7.00
C ALA A 133 21.52 3.98 7.98
N SER A 134 20.96 3.31 8.97
CA SER A 134 21.76 2.52 9.86
C SER A 134 22.40 1.34 9.14
N ALA A 135 21.83 1.01 8.04
CA ALA A 135 22.35 -0.06 7.25
C ALA A 135 23.61 0.39 6.53
#